data_a699d244a467033f5e552605d5de3389
#
_entry.id   a699d244a467033f5e552605d5de3389
#
_cell.length_a   1.000
_cell.length_b   1.000
_cell.length_c   1.000
_cell.angle_alpha   90.00
_cell.angle_beta   90.00
_cell.angle_gamma   90.00
#
_symmetry.space_group_name_H-M   'P 1'
#
loop_
_entity.id
_entity.type
_entity.pdbx_description
1 polymer ?
#
loop_
_entity_poly.entity_id
_entity_poly.type
_entity_poly.pdbx_seq_one_letter_code
_entity_poly.pdbx_strand_id
1 'polypeptide(L)'
;MAEKKLEGAGLRGQVAGKTSLSTVGKAGKGLTYRGYEIEVLAEKAFFEEVAYMLLYGNLPNQEEYSAYSDKLKKLRSLPNELKEVLENIPASAHPMDVMRTGCSMLGNLEPEGDFENQNTSADRILASMASIIVYWYKFSHDGIKVNLETDYETIGLSLIHI
;
A
#
# COMPACT_ATOMS: atom_id res chain seq x y z
N MET A 1 -13.51 24.93 -32.93
CA MET A 1 -14.18 24.55 -31.66
C MET A 1 -13.61 25.41 -30.58
N ALA A 2 -14.44 26.27 -29.96
CA ALA A 2 -13.97 27.21 -28.95
C ALA A 2 -13.59 26.43 -27.68
N GLU A 3 -12.34 26.61 -27.22
CA GLU A 3 -11.91 26.16 -25.89
C GLU A 3 -12.75 26.85 -24.82
N LYS A 4 -13.55 26.07 -24.13
CA LYS A 4 -14.34 26.55 -22.99
C LYS A 4 -13.36 26.89 -21.85
N LYS A 5 -13.08 28.19 -21.65
CA LYS A 5 -12.32 28.68 -20.50
C LYS A 5 -13.02 28.21 -19.24
N LEU A 6 -12.39 27.32 -18.48
CA LEU A 6 -12.88 26.83 -17.19
C LEU A 6 -12.63 27.94 -16.16
N GLU A 7 -13.66 28.72 -15.84
CA GLU A 7 -13.68 29.65 -14.71
C GLU A 7 -13.96 28.85 -13.42
N GLY A 8 -12.88 28.52 -12.69
CA GLY A 8 -12.98 27.88 -11.40
C GLY A 8 -11.73 28.13 -10.56
N ALA A 9 -11.90 28.35 -9.25
CA ALA A 9 -10.79 28.47 -8.33
C ALA A 9 -10.02 27.17 -8.23
N GLY A 10 -8.71 27.19 -8.43
CA GLY A 10 -7.82 26.02 -8.32
C GLY A 10 -7.77 25.12 -9.56
N LEU A 11 -7.47 23.84 -9.37
CA LEU A 11 -7.25 22.85 -10.44
C LEU A 11 -8.54 22.12 -10.88
N ARG A 12 -9.71 22.54 -10.40
CA ARG A 12 -10.98 21.89 -10.74
C ARG A 12 -11.24 21.94 -12.25
N GLY A 13 -11.43 20.75 -12.84
CA GLY A 13 -11.68 20.61 -14.28
C GLY A 13 -10.43 20.61 -15.15
N GLN A 14 -9.23 20.76 -14.57
CA GLN A 14 -7.96 20.58 -15.30
C GLN A 14 -7.69 19.08 -15.49
N VAL A 15 -7.25 18.71 -16.69
CA VAL A 15 -6.85 17.34 -17.01
C VAL A 15 -5.36 17.22 -16.71
N ALA A 16 -5.02 16.44 -15.67
CA ALA A 16 -3.63 16.19 -15.31
C ALA A 16 -2.98 15.12 -16.21
N GLY A 17 -3.76 14.14 -16.69
CA GLY A 17 -3.27 13.08 -17.53
C GLY A 17 -4.32 11.99 -17.77
N LYS A 18 -3.91 10.96 -18.51
CA LYS A 18 -4.72 9.74 -18.69
C LYS A 18 -4.21 8.66 -17.74
N THR A 19 -5.13 7.88 -17.17
CA THR A 19 -4.80 6.71 -16.35
C THR A 19 -5.47 5.46 -16.90
N SER A 20 -4.78 4.33 -16.78
CA SER A 20 -5.33 3.00 -17.04
C SER A 20 -5.72 2.27 -15.75
N LEU A 21 -5.47 2.87 -14.58
CA LEU A 21 -5.65 2.21 -13.29
C LEU A 21 -7.12 2.11 -12.88
N SER A 22 -7.88 3.21 -13.05
CA SER A 22 -9.26 3.22 -12.58
C SER A 22 -10.15 4.13 -13.43
N THR A 23 -11.45 3.83 -13.41
CA THR A 23 -12.50 4.74 -13.91
C THR A 23 -13.43 5.08 -12.76
N VAL A 24 -13.69 6.39 -12.56
CA VAL A 24 -14.59 6.88 -11.53
C VAL A 24 -15.68 7.70 -12.19
N GLY A 25 -16.95 7.37 -11.92
CA GLY A 25 -18.08 8.23 -12.27
C GLY A 25 -18.32 8.50 -13.77
N LYS A 26 -17.81 7.68 -14.67
CA LYS A 26 -18.23 7.75 -16.07
C LYS A 26 -19.66 7.20 -16.20
N ALA A 27 -20.53 7.98 -16.85
CA ALA A 27 -21.96 7.70 -17.00
C ALA A 27 -22.22 6.21 -17.30
N GLY A 28 -22.96 5.54 -16.40
CA GLY A 28 -23.37 4.15 -16.53
C GLY A 28 -22.36 3.08 -16.12
N LYS A 29 -21.17 3.46 -15.63
CA LYS A 29 -20.19 2.53 -15.06
C LYS A 29 -19.77 3.01 -13.69
N GLY A 30 -19.81 2.11 -12.69
CA GLY A 30 -19.30 2.34 -11.36
C GLY A 30 -17.77 2.51 -11.31
N LEU A 31 -17.17 2.34 -10.16
CA LEU A 31 -15.75 2.29 -9.98
C LEU A 31 -15.18 0.99 -10.59
N THR A 32 -14.17 1.12 -11.43
CA THR A 32 -13.43 -0.04 -11.94
C THR A 32 -11.93 0.12 -11.68
N TYR A 33 -11.26 -1.00 -11.40
CA TYR A 33 -9.80 -1.10 -11.39
C TYR A 33 -9.33 -1.92 -12.57
N ARG A 34 -8.49 -1.36 -13.44
CA ARG A 34 -8.00 -2.01 -14.67
C ARG A 34 -9.12 -2.60 -15.55
N GLY A 35 -10.36 -2.07 -15.45
CA GLY A 35 -11.52 -2.53 -16.18
C GLY A 35 -12.41 -3.55 -15.45
N TYR A 36 -11.96 -4.08 -14.31
CA TYR A 36 -12.77 -4.94 -13.42
C TYR A 36 -13.63 -4.09 -12.50
N GLU A 37 -14.88 -4.48 -12.32
CA GLU A 37 -15.81 -3.81 -11.40
C GLU A 37 -15.36 -4.04 -9.95
N ILE A 38 -15.41 -2.97 -9.13
CA ILE A 38 -14.90 -3.03 -7.75
C ILE A 38 -15.69 -4.03 -6.89
N GLU A 39 -16.98 -4.17 -7.14
CA GLU A 39 -17.86 -5.11 -6.43
C GLU A 39 -17.41 -6.55 -6.68
N VAL A 40 -17.03 -6.88 -7.91
CA VAL A 40 -16.54 -8.21 -8.29
C VAL A 40 -15.19 -8.49 -7.62
N LEU A 41 -14.29 -7.50 -7.61
CA LEU A 41 -12.99 -7.63 -6.95
C LEU A 41 -13.15 -7.80 -5.44
N ALA A 42 -14.02 -7.02 -4.81
CA ALA A 42 -14.28 -7.10 -3.36
C ALA A 42 -14.88 -8.44 -2.93
N GLU A 43 -15.67 -9.07 -3.80
CA GLU A 43 -16.31 -10.36 -3.52
C GLU A 43 -15.38 -11.57 -3.78
N LYS A 44 -14.53 -11.48 -4.84
CA LYS A 44 -13.87 -12.67 -5.40
C LYS A 44 -12.35 -12.65 -5.37
N ALA A 45 -11.72 -11.50 -5.13
CA ALA A 45 -10.28 -11.37 -5.18
C ALA A 45 -9.68 -11.14 -3.79
N PHE A 46 -8.49 -11.67 -3.55
CA PHE A 46 -7.69 -11.33 -2.38
C PHE A 46 -7.02 -9.97 -2.57
N PHE A 47 -6.65 -9.35 -1.46
CA PHE A 47 -5.97 -8.04 -1.47
C PHE A 47 -4.70 -8.07 -2.31
N GLU A 48 -3.91 -9.13 -2.20
CA GLU A 48 -2.65 -9.30 -2.92
C GLU A 48 -2.86 -9.45 -4.44
N GLU A 49 -3.96 -10.08 -4.89
CA GLU A 49 -4.30 -10.16 -6.32
C GLU A 49 -4.62 -8.79 -6.90
N VAL A 50 -5.39 -7.98 -6.13
CA VAL A 50 -5.73 -6.61 -6.55
C VAL A 50 -4.49 -5.73 -6.55
N ALA A 51 -3.64 -5.84 -5.54
CA ALA A 51 -2.37 -5.11 -5.46
C ALA A 51 -1.45 -5.47 -6.65
N TYR A 52 -1.29 -6.74 -6.93
CA TYR A 52 -0.53 -7.23 -8.09
C TYR A 52 -1.08 -6.64 -9.39
N MET A 53 -2.39 -6.74 -9.60
CA MET A 53 -3.05 -6.23 -10.80
C MET A 53 -2.82 -4.72 -10.98
N LEU A 54 -2.91 -3.94 -9.91
CA LEU A 54 -2.71 -2.48 -10.00
C LEU A 54 -1.26 -2.13 -10.33
N LEU A 55 -0.28 -2.83 -9.76
CA LEU A 55 1.15 -2.58 -9.98
C LEU A 55 1.65 -3.16 -11.31
N TYR A 56 1.27 -4.40 -11.62
CA TYR A 56 1.81 -5.15 -12.76
C TYR A 56 0.89 -5.21 -13.99
N GLY A 57 -0.38 -4.81 -13.86
CA GLY A 57 -1.27 -4.57 -14.99
C GLY A 57 -2.39 -5.57 -15.19
N ASN A 58 -2.22 -6.83 -14.81
CA ASN A 58 -3.20 -7.91 -14.98
C ASN A 58 -3.39 -8.68 -13.69
N LEU A 59 -4.55 -9.33 -13.51
CA LEU A 59 -4.72 -10.30 -12.42
C LEU A 59 -3.69 -11.42 -12.54
N PRO A 60 -3.08 -11.83 -11.43
CA PRO A 60 -2.11 -12.92 -11.43
C PRO A 60 -2.79 -14.26 -11.71
N ASN A 61 -2.10 -15.17 -12.38
CA ASN A 61 -2.47 -16.58 -12.34
C ASN A 61 -2.07 -17.18 -10.99
N GLN A 62 -2.40 -18.46 -10.74
CA GLN A 62 -2.16 -19.12 -9.45
C GLN A 62 -0.67 -19.18 -9.07
N GLU A 63 0.22 -19.37 -10.02
CA GLU A 63 1.66 -19.42 -9.80
C GLU A 63 2.21 -18.02 -9.46
N GLU A 64 1.82 -17.01 -10.23
CA GLU A 64 2.19 -15.60 -10.00
C GLU A 64 1.66 -15.11 -8.64
N TYR A 65 0.42 -15.47 -8.27
CA TYR A 65 -0.16 -15.14 -6.98
C TYR A 65 0.64 -15.75 -5.83
N SER A 66 0.95 -17.04 -5.91
CA SER A 66 1.74 -17.72 -4.89
C SER A 66 3.13 -17.09 -4.73
N ALA A 67 3.83 -16.84 -5.83
CA ALA A 67 5.14 -16.21 -5.81
C ALA A 67 5.09 -14.78 -5.25
N TYR A 68 4.05 -14.01 -5.59
CA TYR A 68 3.87 -12.65 -5.09
C TYR A 68 3.54 -12.62 -3.60
N SER A 69 2.66 -13.49 -3.13
CA SER A 69 2.35 -13.64 -1.71
C SER A 69 3.59 -13.98 -0.89
N ASP A 70 4.41 -14.92 -1.38
CA ASP A 70 5.68 -15.28 -0.72
C ASP A 70 6.69 -14.14 -0.74
N LYS A 71 6.72 -13.34 -1.80
CA LYS A 71 7.53 -12.12 -1.88
C LYS A 71 7.11 -11.12 -0.81
N LEU A 72 5.81 -10.81 -0.70
CA LEU A 72 5.30 -9.87 0.29
C LEU A 72 5.54 -10.35 1.72
N LYS A 73 5.42 -11.66 1.99
CA LYS A 73 5.76 -12.23 3.31
C LYS A 73 7.20 -11.92 3.71
N LYS A 74 8.15 -12.12 2.80
CA LYS A 74 9.57 -11.84 3.04
C LYS A 74 9.87 -10.35 3.26
N LEU A 75 9.05 -9.48 2.68
CA LEU A 75 9.20 -8.03 2.76
C LEU A 75 8.51 -7.39 3.98
N ARG A 76 7.85 -8.15 4.85
CA ARG A 76 7.14 -7.61 6.04
C ARG A 76 8.03 -7.17 7.18
N SER A 77 9.21 -7.77 7.32
CA SER A 77 10.12 -7.48 8.41
C SER A 77 10.56 -6.01 8.38
N LEU A 78 10.78 -5.43 9.57
CA LEU A 78 11.25 -4.06 9.70
C LEU A 78 12.72 -4.05 10.13
N PRO A 79 13.57 -3.17 9.55
CA PRO A 79 14.92 -2.93 10.06
C PRO A 79 14.91 -2.51 11.52
N ASN A 80 15.94 -2.84 12.25
CA ASN A 80 16.03 -2.49 13.67
C ASN A 80 16.07 -0.98 13.89
N GLU A 81 16.74 -0.24 13.02
CA GLU A 81 16.80 1.22 13.03
C GLU A 81 15.41 1.85 12.86
N LEU A 82 14.55 1.25 12.05
CA LEU A 82 13.16 1.68 11.91
C LEU A 82 12.36 1.37 13.18
N LYS A 83 12.54 0.18 13.78
CA LYS A 83 11.87 -0.17 15.04
C LYS A 83 12.25 0.80 16.16
N GLU A 84 13.52 1.18 16.28
CA GLU A 84 13.98 2.18 17.25
C GLU A 84 13.32 3.54 17.06
N VAL A 85 13.13 3.99 15.82
CA VAL A 85 12.38 5.21 15.52
C VAL A 85 10.93 5.09 15.95
N LEU A 86 10.26 3.99 15.64
CA LEU A 86 8.87 3.74 16.03
C LEU A 86 8.69 3.69 17.56
N GLU A 87 9.64 3.12 18.28
CA GLU A 87 9.65 3.05 19.76
C GLU A 87 9.73 4.43 20.43
N ASN A 88 10.29 5.42 19.75
CA ASN A 88 10.37 6.79 20.25
C ASN A 88 9.14 7.65 19.94
N ILE A 89 8.18 7.17 19.14
CA ILE A 89 6.97 7.90 18.83
C ILE A 89 5.94 7.70 19.96
N PRO A 90 5.42 8.79 20.57
CA PRO A 90 4.49 8.67 21.69
C PRO A 90 3.17 8.01 21.27
N ALA A 91 2.51 7.32 22.20
CA ALA A 91 1.21 6.67 22.00
C ALA A 91 0.09 7.64 21.58
N SER A 92 0.23 8.93 21.89
CA SER A 92 -0.71 9.98 21.48
C SER A 92 -0.57 10.45 20.03
N ALA A 93 0.44 9.96 19.30
CA ALA A 93 0.64 10.34 17.90
C ALA A 93 -0.50 9.81 17.02
N HIS A 94 -0.86 10.58 15.97
CA HIS A 94 -1.84 10.12 15.01
C HIS A 94 -1.26 8.97 14.16
N PRO A 95 -1.98 7.85 13.96
CA PRO A 95 -1.47 6.70 13.21
C PRO A 95 -0.94 7.01 11.80
N MET A 96 -1.56 7.97 11.09
CA MET A 96 -1.08 8.40 9.79
C MET A 96 0.27 9.13 9.84
N ASP A 97 0.55 9.85 10.92
CA ASP A 97 1.87 10.49 11.12
C ASP A 97 2.95 9.46 11.44
N VAL A 98 2.58 8.41 12.17
CA VAL A 98 3.46 7.26 12.42
C VAL A 98 3.81 6.55 11.11
N MET A 99 2.80 6.26 10.29
CA MET A 99 3.00 5.61 8.98
C MET A 99 3.86 6.47 8.05
N ARG A 100 3.62 7.79 8.00
CA ARG A 100 4.44 8.72 7.22
C ARG A 100 5.90 8.71 7.69
N THR A 101 6.12 8.76 9.00
CA THR A 101 7.47 8.70 9.60
C THR A 101 8.15 7.37 9.27
N GLY A 102 7.42 6.25 9.43
CA GLY A 102 7.91 4.92 9.11
C GLY A 102 8.31 4.78 7.63
N CYS A 103 7.47 5.26 6.71
CA CYS A 103 7.80 5.26 5.28
C CYS A 103 9.02 6.12 4.96
N SER A 104 9.12 7.30 5.56
CA SER A 104 10.28 8.19 5.34
C SER A 104 11.57 7.56 5.87
N MET A 105 11.52 6.93 7.03
CA MET A 105 12.68 6.23 7.60
C MET A 105 13.08 5.03 6.75
N LEU A 106 12.11 4.24 6.28
CA LEU A 106 12.35 3.11 5.40
C LEU A 106 13.05 3.56 4.11
N GLY A 107 12.59 4.65 3.50
CA GLY A 107 13.23 5.22 2.29
C GLY A 107 14.65 5.74 2.51
N ASN A 108 15.00 6.16 3.73
CA ASN A 108 16.38 6.52 4.08
C ASN A 108 17.30 5.29 4.23
N LEU A 109 16.75 4.19 4.75
CA LEU A 109 17.49 2.94 4.94
C LEU A 109 17.61 2.12 3.65
N GLU A 110 16.57 2.16 2.84
CA GLU A 110 16.43 1.39 1.61
C GLU A 110 16.08 2.33 0.44
N PRO A 111 17.03 3.17 -0.01
CA PRO A 111 16.77 4.15 -1.08
C PRO A 111 16.42 3.44 -2.39
N GLU A 112 15.46 3.99 -3.11
CA GLU A 112 14.99 3.45 -4.40
C GLU A 112 16.12 3.34 -5.46
N GLY A 113 17.04 4.31 -5.46
CA GLY A 113 18.08 4.40 -6.46
C GLY A 113 17.51 4.79 -7.82
N ASP A 114 17.51 3.84 -8.77
CA ASP A 114 17.02 4.10 -10.12
C ASP A 114 15.51 3.91 -10.26
N PHE A 115 14.90 4.64 -11.19
CA PHE A 115 13.46 4.61 -11.47
C PHE A 115 12.95 3.19 -11.82
N GLU A 116 13.81 2.33 -12.35
CA GLU A 116 13.47 0.93 -12.67
C GLU A 116 13.09 0.11 -11.42
N ASN A 117 13.52 0.55 -10.24
CA ASN A 117 13.23 -0.12 -8.95
C ASN A 117 11.87 0.27 -8.34
N GLN A 118 11.08 1.12 -8.97
CA GLN A 118 9.82 1.63 -8.42
C GLN A 118 8.85 0.53 -7.97
N ASN A 119 8.72 -0.56 -8.73
CA ASN A 119 7.85 -1.68 -8.36
C ASN A 119 8.37 -2.43 -7.13
N THR A 120 9.68 -2.59 -7.01
CA THR A 120 10.30 -3.21 -5.83
C THR A 120 10.06 -2.37 -4.59
N SER A 121 10.24 -1.04 -4.70
CA SER A 121 9.96 -0.10 -3.62
C SER A 121 8.47 -0.07 -3.25
N ALA A 122 7.57 -0.13 -4.24
CA ALA A 122 6.14 -0.22 -4.02
C ALA A 122 5.74 -1.50 -3.26
N ASP A 123 6.25 -2.67 -3.67
CA ASP A 123 6.02 -3.93 -2.97
C ASP A 123 6.55 -3.89 -1.54
N ARG A 124 7.74 -3.30 -1.35
CA ARG A 124 8.35 -3.15 -0.02
C ARG A 124 7.50 -2.28 0.91
N ILE A 125 7.02 -1.14 0.43
CA ILE A 125 6.13 -0.26 1.18
C ILE A 125 4.82 -0.98 1.47
N LEU A 126 4.19 -1.58 0.46
CA LEU A 126 2.94 -2.32 0.62
C LEU A 126 3.03 -3.39 1.70
N ALA A 127 4.09 -4.19 1.69
CA ALA A 127 4.30 -5.27 2.64
C ALA A 127 4.57 -4.76 4.07
N SER A 128 5.25 -3.63 4.23
CA SER A 128 5.69 -3.13 5.54
C SER A 128 4.70 -2.19 6.24
N MET A 129 3.70 -1.62 5.52
CA MET A 129 2.75 -0.66 6.11
C MET A 129 2.03 -1.20 7.33
N ALA A 130 1.50 -2.42 7.23
CA ALA A 130 0.84 -3.11 8.33
C ALA A 130 1.80 -3.32 9.50
N SER A 131 3.02 -3.76 9.23
CA SER A 131 4.04 -4.00 10.24
C SER A 131 4.45 -2.73 10.98
N ILE A 132 4.56 -1.60 10.28
CA ILE A 132 4.90 -0.29 10.88
C ILE A 132 3.85 0.11 11.91
N ILE A 133 2.56 0.09 11.51
CA ILE A 133 1.49 0.57 12.40
C ILE A 133 1.28 -0.37 13.59
N VAL A 134 1.31 -1.68 13.38
CA VAL A 134 1.10 -2.66 14.43
C VAL A 134 2.26 -2.69 15.43
N TYR A 135 3.51 -2.64 14.94
CA TYR A 135 4.68 -2.58 15.80
C TYR A 135 4.64 -1.36 16.73
N TRP A 136 4.41 -0.17 16.14
CA TRP A 136 4.30 1.06 16.92
C TRP A 136 3.15 0.98 17.94
N TYR A 137 1.96 0.55 17.50
CA TYR A 137 0.79 0.49 18.38
C TYR A 137 1.04 -0.42 19.59
N LYS A 138 1.49 -1.64 19.34
CA LYS A 138 1.77 -2.61 20.41
C LYS A 138 2.87 -2.15 21.35
N PHE A 139 3.92 -1.55 20.82
CA PHE A 139 4.99 -1.04 21.66
C PHE A 139 4.56 0.18 22.48
N SER A 140 3.94 1.17 21.85
CA SER A 140 3.60 2.43 22.50
C SER A 140 2.46 2.32 23.52
N HIS A 141 1.51 1.37 23.34
CA HIS A 141 0.38 1.20 24.22
C HIS A 141 0.55 0.06 25.22
N ASP A 142 1.14 -1.05 24.81
CA ASP A 142 1.25 -2.27 25.59
C ASP A 142 2.69 -2.57 26.05
N GLY A 143 3.68 -1.85 25.57
CA GLY A 143 5.11 -2.11 25.83
C GLY A 143 5.63 -3.40 25.17
N ILE A 144 4.91 -3.95 24.20
CA ILE A 144 5.21 -5.24 23.59
C ILE A 144 5.95 -5.07 22.26
N LYS A 145 7.14 -5.66 22.16
CA LYS A 145 7.87 -5.81 20.88
C LYS A 145 7.35 -7.04 20.15
N VAL A 146 6.46 -6.84 19.20
CA VAL A 146 5.86 -7.95 18.45
C VAL A 146 6.83 -8.56 17.45
N ASN A 147 6.76 -9.89 17.28
CA ASN A 147 7.43 -10.56 16.18
C ASN A 147 6.59 -10.35 14.90
N LEU A 148 7.19 -9.75 13.88
CA LEU A 148 6.58 -9.46 12.59
C LEU A 148 6.78 -10.57 11.56
N GLU A 149 7.57 -11.60 11.91
CA GLU A 149 7.74 -12.80 11.10
C GLU A 149 6.56 -13.73 11.37
N THR A 150 5.58 -13.71 10.47
CA THR A 150 4.38 -14.53 10.57
C THR A 150 4.23 -15.41 9.33
N ASP A 151 3.72 -16.63 9.53
CA ASP A 151 3.42 -17.57 8.45
C ASP A 151 2.06 -17.30 7.77
N TYR A 152 1.34 -16.26 8.20
CA TYR A 152 0.04 -15.92 7.63
C TYR A 152 0.13 -15.53 6.16
N GLU A 153 -0.76 -16.08 5.36
CA GLU A 153 -0.73 -15.96 3.89
C GLU A 153 -0.99 -14.54 3.42
N THR A 154 -1.89 -13.80 4.08
CA THR A 154 -2.27 -12.45 3.64
C THR A 154 -1.82 -11.35 4.59
N ILE A 155 -1.63 -10.14 4.06
CA ILE A 155 -1.34 -8.95 4.87
C ILE A 155 -2.48 -8.67 5.86
N GLY A 156 -3.74 -8.88 5.44
CA GLY A 156 -4.90 -8.67 6.29
C GLY A 156 -4.94 -9.63 7.48
N LEU A 157 -4.64 -10.90 7.27
CA LEU A 157 -4.60 -11.91 8.35
C LEU A 157 -3.47 -11.63 9.34
N SER A 158 -2.32 -11.15 8.89
CA SER A 158 -1.24 -10.78 9.81
C SER A 158 -1.63 -9.64 10.75
N LEU A 159 -2.51 -8.73 10.35
CA LEU A 159 -3.03 -7.65 11.21
C LEU A 159 -3.98 -8.15 12.30
N ILE A 160 -4.78 -9.17 12.00
CA ILE A 160 -5.77 -9.70 12.94
C ILE A 160 -5.10 -10.51 14.08
N HIS A 161 -3.98 -11.15 13.79
CA HIS A 161 -3.30 -12.08 14.69
C HIS A 161 -2.07 -11.50 15.42
N ILE A 162 -1.71 -10.25 15.17
CA ILE A 162 -0.72 -9.50 15.94
C ILE A 162 -1.43 -8.67 17.01
#